data_e464941cebdd91273e88c508ed489134
#
_entry.id   e464941cebdd91273e88c508ed489134
#
_cell.length_a   1.000
_cell.length_b   1.000
_cell.length_c   1.000
_cell.angle_alpha   90.00
_cell.angle_beta   90.00
_cell.angle_gamma   90.00
#
_symmetry.space_group_name_H-M   'P 1'
#
loop_
_entity.id
_entity.type
_entity.pdbx_description
1 polymer ?
#
loop_
_entity_poly.entity_id
_entity_poly.type
_entity_poly.pdbx_seq_one_letter_code
_entity_poly.pdbx_strand_id
1 'polypeptide(L)'
;MIVQNIIYPEISEEEKELFFRGNALTDKNGILHLQAGERIVFDTYMNVFDAGIWREYTGITNWKIVFEACGNGRISLYRFYEGTRTLVSFKVICDREDVSDYIFFEEKGNALYYLQIEAKDDFRLKRAIFSTEALSKREVCIGTVICTYHREKQLLQNLEKVKASLFFKEGTEYFGKLNLCVIDNASSLPEQKEKSLVICHNSNTGGSGGFSKGMEYIRQHKEYGITNVLLMDDDVDFYMESFYRMYALLALRKNEMQNRVIAGRMFRADKKYIQYTKTEIWNRSEILHTGWMQDMRKVECLPWMNLQEGEYSGWWFACFPMEFVQKEKPLPFFLHCDDVEY
;
A
#
# COMPACT_ATOMS: atom_id res chain seq x y z
N MET A 1 7.75 13.84 -5.86
CA MET A 1 6.63 13.01 -5.40
C MET A 1 7.12 11.89 -4.51
N ILE A 2 6.48 11.65 -3.37
CA ILE A 2 6.76 10.50 -2.48
C ILE A 2 6.17 9.25 -3.14
N VAL A 3 6.94 8.16 -3.18
CA VAL A 3 6.48 6.89 -3.77
C VAL A 3 6.37 5.78 -2.74
N GLN A 4 7.16 5.84 -1.66
CA GLN A 4 7.10 4.88 -0.58
C GLN A 4 7.64 5.49 0.71
N ASN A 5 6.91 5.34 1.82
CA ASN A 5 7.45 5.62 3.13
C ASN A 5 8.15 4.38 3.70
N ILE A 6 9.21 4.58 4.47
CA ILE A 6 9.73 3.56 5.36
C ILE A 6 8.84 3.58 6.60
N ILE A 7 8.23 2.45 6.92
CA ILE A 7 7.30 2.32 8.04
C ILE A 7 7.87 1.39 9.11
N TYR A 8 7.74 1.79 10.35
CA TYR A 8 8.20 1.05 11.53
C TYR A 8 7.19 1.24 12.67
N PRO A 9 5.96 0.67 12.52
CA PRO A 9 4.93 0.81 13.53
C PRO A 9 5.33 0.11 14.83
N GLU A 10 4.62 0.41 15.91
CA GLU A 10 4.65 -0.40 17.11
C GLU A 10 3.98 -1.76 16.82
N ILE A 11 4.72 -2.85 16.93
CA ILE A 11 4.32 -4.20 16.50
C ILE A 11 4.85 -5.26 17.46
N SER A 12 4.28 -6.47 17.35
CA SER A 12 4.78 -7.64 18.05
C SER A 12 6.17 -8.08 17.53
N GLU A 13 6.95 -8.77 18.36
CA GLU A 13 8.25 -9.33 17.96
C GLU A 13 8.14 -10.29 16.77
N GLU A 14 7.03 -11.02 16.64
CA GLU A 14 6.80 -11.94 15.52
C GLU A 14 6.63 -11.24 14.18
N GLU A 15 6.07 -10.01 14.19
CA GLU A 15 5.80 -9.22 12.98
C GLU A 15 6.95 -8.28 12.65
N LYS A 16 7.85 -8.01 13.58
CA LYS A 16 8.91 -7.01 13.45
C LYS A 16 9.73 -7.18 12.15
N GLU A 17 10.08 -8.41 11.81
CA GLU A 17 10.85 -8.71 10.61
C GLU A 17 10.13 -8.48 9.27
N LEU A 18 8.84 -8.13 9.29
CA LEU A 18 8.18 -7.55 8.12
C LEU A 18 8.63 -6.12 7.84
N PHE A 19 9.08 -5.40 8.87
CA PHE A 19 9.38 -3.97 8.82
C PHE A 19 10.88 -3.68 8.90
N PHE A 20 11.59 -4.31 9.83
CA PHE A 20 13.04 -4.18 9.95
C PHE A 20 13.66 -5.38 10.69
N ARG A 21 14.96 -5.57 10.50
CA ARG A 21 15.77 -6.56 11.23
C ARG A 21 16.72 -5.83 12.16
N GLY A 22 16.94 -6.36 13.34
CA GLY A 22 17.80 -5.79 14.37
C GLY A 22 17.02 -5.24 15.56
N ASN A 23 17.72 -4.51 16.43
CA ASN A 23 17.14 -3.94 17.64
C ASN A 23 16.92 -2.44 17.46
N ALA A 24 15.72 -2.01 17.71
CA ALA A 24 15.32 -0.63 17.79
C ALA A 24 13.94 -0.53 18.46
N LEU A 25 13.61 0.60 19.02
CA LEU A 25 12.31 0.87 19.63
C LEU A 25 11.61 2.00 18.87
N THR A 26 10.36 1.77 18.55
CA THR A 26 9.49 2.83 18.01
C THR A 26 8.73 3.46 19.18
N ASP A 27 8.81 4.78 19.32
CA ASP A 27 8.03 5.49 20.33
C ASP A 27 6.60 5.80 19.86
N LYS A 28 5.76 6.30 20.78
CA LYS A 28 4.36 6.69 20.50
C LYS A 28 4.18 7.79 19.43
N ASN A 29 5.26 8.49 19.08
CA ASN A 29 5.26 9.51 18.02
C ASN A 29 5.72 8.93 16.68
N GLY A 30 5.98 7.63 16.61
CA GLY A 30 6.49 6.94 15.42
C GLY A 30 7.96 7.23 15.12
N ILE A 31 8.77 7.61 16.12
CA ILE A 31 10.21 7.85 15.98
C ILE A 31 10.93 6.55 16.35
N LEU A 32 11.85 6.12 15.50
CA LEU A 32 12.67 4.94 15.72
C LEU A 32 13.96 5.32 16.45
N HIS A 33 14.21 4.68 17.59
CA HIS A 33 15.34 4.90 18.47
C HIS A 33 16.32 3.72 18.43
N LEU A 34 17.61 4.01 18.23
CA LEU A 34 18.70 3.06 18.31
C LEU A 34 19.68 3.51 19.40
N GLN A 35 20.13 2.57 20.21
CA GLN A 35 21.18 2.77 21.19
C GLN A 35 22.56 2.61 20.55
N ALA A 36 23.61 3.03 21.28
CA ALA A 36 25.00 2.86 20.85
C ALA A 36 25.33 1.41 20.46
N GLY A 37 25.89 1.22 19.28
CA GLY A 37 26.25 -0.10 18.74
C GLY A 37 25.11 -0.88 18.10
N GLU A 38 23.86 -0.41 18.18
CA GLU A 38 22.74 -1.06 17.51
C GLU A 38 22.76 -0.83 16.01
N ARG A 39 22.21 -1.83 15.31
CA ARG A 39 22.07 -1.83 13.86
C ARG A 39 20.70 -2.33 13.47
N ILE A 40 20.09 -1.67 12.47
CA ILE A 40 18.87 -2.12 11.83
C ILE A 40 19.01 -2.15 10.32
N VAL A 41 18.24 -3.04 9.68
CA VAL A 41 18.20 -3.22 8.22
C VAL A 41 16.76 -3.27 7.77
N PHE A 42 16.45 -2.51 6.72
CA PHE A 42 15.11 -2.44 6.13
C PHE A 42 14.97 -3.31 4.86
N ASP A 43 15.72 -4.40 4.77
CA ASP A 43 15.63 -5.41 3.69
C ASP A 43 14.42 -6.32 3.87
N THR A 44 13.26 -5.76 4.13
CA THR A 44 12.05 -6.45 4.58
C THR A 44 10.88 -6.15 3.64
N TYR A 45 9.85 -6.99 3.69
CA TYR A 45 8.70 -6.89 2.79
C TYR A 45 8.05 -5.50 2.77
N MET A 46 7.87 -4.88 3.93
CA MET A 46 7.20 -3.58 4.01
C MET A 46 8.09 -2.41 3.57
N ASN A 47 9.41 -2.53 3.66
CA ASN A 47 10.33 -1.40 3.52
C ASN A 47 11.33 -1.50 2.37
N VAL A 48 11.52 -2.67 1.77
CA VAL A 48 12.32 -2.77 0.56
C VAL A 48 11.68 -1.99 -0.58
N PHE A 49 12.48 -1.28 -1.35
CA PHE A 49 12.05 -0.53 -2.53
C PHE A 49 12.37 -1.33 -3.79
N ASP A 50 11.35 -1.76 -4.50
CA ASP A 50 11.50 -2.47 -5.77
C ASP A 50 11.59 -1.49 -6.94
N ALA A 51 12.79 -1.06 -7.26
CA ALA A 51 13.04 -0.12 -8.34
C ALA A 51 12.69 -0.71 -9.72
N GLY A 52 12.72 -2.03 -9.86
CA GLY A 52 12.33 -2.73 -11.08
C GLY A 52 10.86 -2.57 -11.41
N ILE A 53 9.98 -2.83 -10.43
CA ILE A 53 8.53 -2.63 -10.57
C ILE A 53 8.22 -1.16 -10.89
N TRP A 54 8.77 -0.23 -10.11
CA TRP A 54 8.55 1.19 -10.37
C TRP A 54 8.98 1.58 -11.78
N ARG A 55 10.14 1.11 -12.25
CA ARG A 55 10.62 1.37 -13.61
C ARG A 55 9.70 0.75 -14.67
N GLU A 56 9.27 -0.49 -14.47
CA GLU A 56 8.37 -1.19 -15.40
C GLU A 56 7.08 -0.41 -15.60
N TYR A 57 6.43 0.01 -14.52
CA TYR A 57 5.13 0.66 -14.58
C TYR A 57 5.20 2.16 -14.88
N THR A 58 6.27 2.84 -14.51
CA THR A 58 6.37 4.30 -14.61
C THR A 58 7.40 4.80 -15.62
N GLY A 59 8.41 3.99 -15.95
CA GLY A 59 9.59 4.38 -16.76
C GLY A 59 10.61 5.20 -15.98
N ILE A 60 10.43 5.41 -14.68
CA ILE A 60 11.33 6.21 -13.85
C ILE A 60 12.52 5.37 -13.41
N THR A 61 13.72 5.94 -13.53
CA THR A 61 14.99 5.32 -13.14
C THR A 61 15.74 6.10 -12.06
N ASN A 62 15.36 7.36 -11.82
CA ASN A 62 16.03 8.26 -10.89
C ASN A 62 15.23 8.42 -9.61
N TRP A 63 15.86 8.12 -8.49
CA TRP A 63 15.25 8.03 -7.17
C TRP A 63 16.05 8.77 -6.13
N LYS A 64 15.38 9.19 -5.07
CA LYS A 64 15.97 9.71 -3.85
C LYS A 64 15.43 8.93 -2.65
N ILE A 65 16.29 8.60 -1.70
CA ILE A 65 15.87 8.31 -0.35
C ILE A 65 16.15 9.55 0.50
N VAL A 66 15.09 10.17 1.00
CA VAL A 66 15.16 11.34 1.89
C VAL A 66 14.90 10.86 3.30
N PHE A 67 15.65 11.35 4.27
CA PHE A 67 15.47 10.99 5.67
C PHE A 67 15.62 12.21 6.58
N GLU A 68 14.99 12.13 7.74
CA GLU A 68 15.11 13.07 8.84
C GLU A 68 15.56 12.31 10.08
N ALA A 69 16.73 12.63 10.57
CA ALA A 69 17.40 11.90 11.64
C ALA A 69 18.25 12.82 12.52
N CYS A 70 18.58 12.37 13.73
CA CYS A 70 19.56 13.04 14.59
C CYS A 70 20.32 12.01 15.44
N GLY A 71 21.44 12.43 16.03
CA GLY A 71 22.32 11.58 16.82
C GLY A 71 23.64 11.32 16.12
N ASN A 72 24.31 10.24 16.51
CA ASN A 72 25.60 9.85 15.93
C ASN A 72 25.49 8.47 15.31
N GLY A 73 25.57 8.40 13.98
CA GLY A 73 25.39 7.14 13.26
C GLY A 73 25.62 7.24 11.77
N ARG A 74 25.36 6.15 11.08
CA ARG A 74 25.51 6.03 9.64
C ARG A 74 24.24 5.47 9.03
N ILE A 75 23.71 6.15 8.03
CA ILE A 75 22.62 5.69 7.16
C ILE A 75 23.23 5.25 5.83
N SER A 76 23.05 3.99 5.45
CA SER A 76 23.59 3.39 4.24
C SER A 76 22.49 2.91 3.34
N LEU A 77 22.57 3.19 2.04
CA LEU A 77 21.71 2.64 1.00
C LEU A 77 22.40 1.43 0.36
N TYR A 78 21.71 0.30 0.38
CA TYR A 78 22.15 -0.94 -0.26
C TYR A 78 21.27 -1.27 -1.46
N ARG A 79 21.91 -1.88 -2.45
CA ARG A 79 21.30 -2.52 -3.60
C ARG A 79 21.36 -4.03 -3.44
N PHE A 80 20.27 -4.73 -3.70
CA PHE A 80 20.20 -6.19 -3.73
C PHE A 80 19.77 -6.65 -5.12
N TYR A 81 20.62 -7.43 -5.77
CA TYR A 81 20.38 -7.97 -7.10
C TYR A 81 21.05 -9.35 -7.22
N GLU A 82 20.29 -10.35 -7.69
CA GLU A 82 20.77 -11.74 -7.89
C GLU A 82 21.54 -12.30 -6.69
N GLY A 83 20.99 -12.15 -5.49
CA GLY A 83 21.58 -12.64 -4.25
C GLY A 83 22.76 -11.80 -3.72
N THR A 84 23.19 -10.77 -4.44
CA THR A 84 24.32 -9.93 -4.07
C THR A 84 23.86 -8.61 -3.46
N ARG A 85 24.44 -8.27 -2.30
CA ARG A 85 24.26 -6.99 -1.61
C ARG A 85 25.44 -6.07 -1.91
N THR A 86 25.15 -4.86 -2.41
CA THR A 86 26.17 -3.87 -2.75
C THR A 86 25.83 -2.55 -2.07
N LEU A 87 26.81 -1.94 -1.40
CA LEU A 87 26.67 -0.59 -0.86
C LEU A 87 26.65 0.40 -2.03
N VAL A 88 25.60 1.20 -2.11
CA VAL A 88 25.44 2.26 -3.14
C VAL A 88 26.05 3.56 -2.66
N SER A 89 25.64 4.00 -1.47
CA SER A 89 26.08 5.25 -0.87
C SER A 89 25.73 5.27 0.63
N PHE A 90 26.28 6.23 1.35
CA PHE A 90 25.96 6.41 2.76
C PHE A 90 26.07 7.89 3.18
N LYS A 91 25.46 8.21 4.30
CA LYS A 91 25.60 9.48 5.03
C LYS A 91 25.97 9.22 6.47
N VAL A 92 26.85 10.05 7.02
CA VAL A 92 27.17 10.05 8.43
C VAL A 92 26.46 11.23 9.09
N ILE A 93 25.72 10.93 10.13
CA ILE A 93 25.00 11.92 10.94
C ILE A 93 25.78 12.07 12.24
N CYS A 94 26.11 13.30 12.59
CA CYS A 94 26.82 13.65 13.82
C CYS A 94 26.18 14.85 14.53
N ASP A 95 24.88 15.05 14.35
CA ASP A 95 24.14 16.21 14.81
C ASP A 95 23.23 15.86 15.98
N ARG A 96 23.19 16.74 16.97
CA ARG A 96 22.23 16.63 18.11
C ARG A 96 20.82 17.08 17.74
N GLU A 97 20.71 17.90 16.70
CA GLU A 97 19.44 18.40 16.14
C GLU A 97 19.06 17.57 14.92
N ASP A 98 17.80 17.66 14.53
CA ASP A 98 17.29 16.94 13.37
C ASP A 98 17.88 17.46 12.07
N VAL A 99 18.45 16.57 11.30
CA VAL A 99 19.01 16.83 9.96
C VAL A 99 18.13 16.18 8.92
N SER A 100 17.72 16.96 7.93
CA SER A 100 17.11 16.44 6.71
C SER A 100 18.15 16.35 5.60
N ASP A 101 18.40 15.14 5.08
CA ASP A 101 19.35 14.90 3.99
C ASP A 101 18.82 13.80 3.07
N TYR A 102 19.53 13.52 2.00
CA TYR A 102 19.13 12.50 1.02
C TYR A 102 20.31 11.78 0.39
N ILE A 103 20.01 10.58 -0.17
CA ILE A 103 20.89 9.85 -1.07
C ILE A 103 20.17 9.72 -2.41
N PHE A 104 20.82 10.19 -3.48
CA PHE A 104 20.34 10.01 -4.85
C PHE A 104 20.91 8.71 -5.43
N PHE A 105 20.10 8.00 -6.22
CA PHE A 105 20.55 6.82 -6.95
C PHE A 105 19.77 6.63 -8.26
N GLU A 106 20.41 5.99 -9.23
CA GLU A 106 19.81 5.60 -10.50
C GLU A 106 19.78 4.06 -10.59
N GLU A 107 18.67 3.51 -11.06
CA GLU A 107 18.54 2.08 -11.35
C GLU A 107 17.88 1.85 -12.71
N LYS A 108 18.58 1.13 -13.57
CA LYS A 108 18.12 0.75 -14.92
C LYS A 108 17.74 -0.73 -15.03
N GLY A 109 18.00 -1.51 -13.99
CA GLY A 109 17.71 -2.93 -13.90
C GLY A 109 16.47 -3.24 -13.05
N ASN A 110 16.50 -4.39 -12.37
CA ASN A 110 15.42 -4.92 -11.53
C ASN A 110 15.92 -5.18 -10.10
N ALA A 111 16.64 -4.23 -9.53
CA ALA A 111 17.19 -4.37 -8.18
C ALA A 111 16.22 -3.88 -7.11
N LEU A 112 16.38 -4.45 -5.92
CA LEU A 112 15.78 -3.99 -4.69
C LEU A 112 16.74 -3.03 -3.97
N TYR A 113 16.19 -2.02 -3.32
CA TYR A 113 16.96 -1.06 -2.52
C TYR A 113 16.42 -1.00 -1.09
N TYR A 114 17.31 -0.84 -0.12
CA TYR A 114 16.93 -0.71 1.27
C TYR A 114 17.95 0.07 2.08
N LEU A 115 17.51 0.62 3.19
CA LEU A 115 18.38 1.29 4.15
C LEU A 115 18.93 0.32 5.19
N GLN A 116 20.12 0.63 5.65
CA GLN A 116 20.72 0.12 6.87
C GLN A 116 21.16 1.30 7.72
N ILE A 117 20.89 1.25 9.02
CA ILE A 117 21.31 2.25 9.99
C ILE A 117 22.19 1.58 11.03
N GLU A 118 23.30 2.23 11.34
CA GLU A 118 24.27 1.83 12.38
C GLU A 118 24.44 3.01 13.34
N ALA A 119 24.05 2.84 14.59
CA ALA A 119 24.19 3.84 15.63
C ALA A 119 25.57 3.73 16.29
N LYS A 120 26.34 4.81 16.31
CA LYS A 120 27.58 4.90 17.12
C LYS A 120 27.29 5.33 18.54
N ASP A 121 26.24 6.11 18.72
CA ASP A 121 25.72 6.63 19.94
C ASP A 121 24.19 6.66 19.84
N ASP A 122 23.46 7.34 20.73
CA ASP A 122 22.02 7.51 20.57
C ASP A 122 21.69 8.07 19.19
N PHE A 123 20.80 7.36 18.48
CA PHE A 123 20.38 7.73 17.13
C PHE A 123 18.86 7.65 17.00
N ARG A 124 18.28 8.63 16.33
CA ARG A 124 16.84 8.69 16.08
C ARG A 124 16.56 8.87 14.59
N LEU A 125 15.70 8.03 14.05
CA LEU A 125 15.13 8.21 12.72
C LEU A 125 13.67 8.65 12.87
N LYS A 126 13.37 9.87 12.44
CA LYS A 126 12.00 10.41 12.46
C LYS A 126 11.21 10.01 11.23
N ARG A 127 11.88 10.02 10.08
CA ARG A 127 11.25 9.72 8.80
C ARG A 127 12.29 9.25 7.79
N ALA A 128 11.88 8.31 6.92
CA ALA A 128 12.61 8.02 5.70
C ALA A 128 11.61 7.70 4.59
N ILE A 129 11.88 8.20 3.37
CA ILE A 129 10.98 8.06 2.22
C ILE A 129 11.76 7.83 0.93
N PHE A 130 11.26 6.96 0.08
CA PHE A 130 11.66 6.93 -1.33
C PHE A 130 10.82 7.93 -2.11
N SER A 131 11.47 8.70 -2.97
CA SER A 131 10.84 9.75 -3.76
C SER A 131 11.48 9.90 -5.13
N THR A 132 10.79 10.60 -6.02
CA THR A 132 11.29 10.99 -7.35
C THR A 132 10.99 12.45 -7.62
N GLU A 133 11.76 13.08 -8.50
CA GLU A 133 11.49 14.43 -9.03
C GLU A 133 10.50 14.42 -10.19
N ALA A 134 10.12 13.23 -10.67
CA ALA A 134 9.11 13.11 -11.70
C ALA A 134 7.78 13.72 -11.24
N LEU A 135 7.17 14.48 -12.13
CA LEU A 135 5.85 15.06 -11.91
C LEU A 135 4.76 14.02 -12.17
N SER A 136 3.63 14.17 -11.51
CA SER A 136 2.43 13.39 -11.80
C SER A 136 2.08 13.52 -13.29
N LYS A 137 1.83 12.39 -13.94
CA LYS A 137 1.43 12.32 -15.35
C LYS A 137 -0.06 12.55 -15.55
N ARG A 138 -0.85 12.49 -14.47
CA ARG A 138 -2.30 12.63 -14.50
C ARG A 138 -2.88 12.97 -13.13
N GLU A 139 -4.08 13.52 -13.17
CA GLU A 139 -4.92 13.64 -11.98
C GLU A 139 -5.38 12.25 -11.53
N VAL A 140 -5.34 12.01 -10.22
CA VAL A 140 -5.82 10.78 -9.58
C VAL A 140 -6.79 11.13 -8.48
N CYS A 141 -7.96 10.51 -8.52
CA CYS A 141 -8.93 10.54 -7.45
C CYS A 141 -9.49 9.11 -7.31
N ILE A 142 -9.41 8.54 -6.12
CA ILE A 142 -9.80 7.16 -5.84
C ILE A 142 -11.16 7.15 -5.14
N GLY A 143 -12.12 6.41 -5.69
CA GLY A 143 -13.37 6.09 -5.02
C GLY A 143 -13.28 4.70 -4.41
N THR A 144 -13.28 4.58 -3.09
CA THR A 144 -13.25 3.28 -2.41
C THR A 144 -14.66 2.81 -2.16
N VAL A 145 -15.03 1.64 -2.68
CA VAL A 145 -16.31 0.97 -2.39
C VAL A 145 -16.05 -0.10 -1.34
N ILE A 146 -16.85 -0.06 -0.27
CA ILE A 146 -16.83 -1.04 0.82
C ILE A 146 -18.25 -1.57 0.98
N CYS A 147 -18.42 -2.89 0.91
CA CYS A 147 -19.70 -3.54 1.21
C CYS A 147 -19.63 -4.12 2.63
N THR A 148 -20.66 -3.84 3.45
CA THR A 148 -20.71 -4.34 4.83
C THR A 148 -22.04 -5.00 5.16
N TYR A 149 -22.00 -5.99 6.04
CA TYR A 149 -23.17 -6.66 6.59
C TYR A 149 -22.91 -7.12 8.03
N HIS A 150 -23.47 -6.42 9.02
CA HIS A 150 -23.33 -6.68 10.45
C HIS A 150 -21.87 -6.72 10.97
N ARG A 151 -20.99 -5.85 10.41
CA ARG A 151 -19.57 -5.71 10.82
C ARG A 151 -19.22 -4.26 11.16
N GLU A 152 -20.16 -3.53 11.75
CA GLU A 152 -20.07 -2.09 12.01
C GLU A 152 -18.79 -1.71 12.78
N LYS A 153 -18.43 -2.52 13.78
CA LYS A 153 -17.25 -2.22 14.63
C LYS A 153 -15.97 -2.19 13.80
N GLN A 154 -15.72 -3.21 12.98
CA GLN A 154 -14.50 -3.30 12.16
C GLN A 154 -14.48 -2.21 11.09
N LEU A 155 -15.62 -2.04 10.42
CA LEU A 155 -15.78 -1.00 9.42
C LEU A 155 -15.48 0.39 9.99
N LEU A 156 -16.09 0.77 11.13
CA LEU A 156 -15.89 2.08 11.75
C LEU A 156 -14.43 2.32 12.14
N GLN A 157 -13.74 1.32 12.66
CA GLN A 157 -12.31 1.39 12.94
C GLN A 157 -11.49 1.65 11.66
N ASN A 158 -11.81 0.98 10.57
CA ASN A 158 -11.17 1.18 9.28
C ASN A 158 -11.45 2.57 8.71
N LEU A 159 -12.70 3.05 8.79
CA LEU A 159 -13.06 4.40 8.37
C LEU A 159 -12.31 5.48 9.17
N GLU A 160 -12.18 5.33 10.48
CA GLU A 160 -11.41 6.25 11.32
C GLU A 160 -9.93 6.27 10.93
N LYS A 161 -9.32 5.08 10.70
CA LYS A 161 -7.93 4.98 10.22
C LYS A 161 -7.73 5.73 8.90
N VAL A 162 -8.66 5.59 7.96
CA VAL A 162 -8.59 6.32 6.67
C VAL A 162 -8.80 7.81 6.86
N LYS A 163 -9.78 8.23 7.66
CA LYS A 163 -10.05 9.65 7.95
C LYS A 163 -8.88 10.37 8.65
N ALA A 164 -8.12 9.66 9.46
CA ALA A 164 -6.91 10.19 10.10
C ALA A 164 -5.73 10.37 9.12
N SER A 165 -5.83 9.89 7.90
CA SER A 165 -4.76 9.91 6.89
C SER A 165 -4.59 11.28 6.22
N LEU A 166 -3.49 11.41 5.45
CA LEU A 166 -3.21 12.62 4.68
C LEU A 166 -4.24 12.91 3.59
N PHE A 167 -5.03 11.92 3.15
CA PHE A 167 -6.11 12.11 2.17
C PHE A 167 -7.25 12.98 2.70
N PHE A 168 -7.39 13.07 4.02
CA PHE A 168 -8.43 13.88 4.69
C PHE A 168 -7.84 15.10 5.41
N LYS A 169 -6.52 15.31 5.35
CA LYS A 169 -5.84 16.44 5.99
C LYS A 169 -5.63 17.57 4.99
N GLU A 170 -6.27 18.72 5.25
CA GLU A 170 -6.10 19.93 4.44
C GLU A 170 -4.64 20.36 4.33
N GLY A 171 -4.29 20.95 3.19
CA GLY A 171 -2.93 21.44 2.92
C GLY A 171 -1.93 20.35 2.50
N THR A 172 -2.34 19.09 2.40
CA THR A 172 -1.49 18.03 1.85
C THR A 172 -1.77 17.81 0.34
N GLU A 173 -0.79 17.26 -0.39
CA GLU A 173 -0.96 16.88 -1.81
C GLU A 173 -2.03 15.79 -2.02
N TYR A 174 -2.36 15.06 -0.97
CA TYR A 174 -3.34 13.97 -0.97
C TYR A 174 -4.76 14.43 -0.71
N PHE A 175 -4.95 15.65 -0.18
CA PHE A 175 -6.26 16.12 0.27
C PHE A 175 -7.32 16.04 -0.83
N GLY A 176 -8.45 15.37 -0.52
CA GLY A 176 -9.57 15.20 -1.42
C GLY A 176 -9.32 14.21 -2.59
N LYS A 177 -8.22 13.44 -2.56
CA LYS A 177 -7.90 12.44 -3.59
C LYS A 177 -8.40 11.03 -3.27
N LEU A 178 -9.09 10.86 -2.15
CA LEU A 178 -9.73 9.61 -1.72
C LEU A 178 -11.15 9.89 -1.25
N ASN A 179 -12.12 9.15 -1.76
CA ASN A 179 -13.52 9.19 -1.35
C ASN A 179 -13.95 7.80 -0.91
N LEU A 180 -14.82 7.72 0.10
CA LEU A 180 -15.31 6.47 0.66
C LEU A 180 -16.81 6.32 0.33
N CYS A 181 -17.20 5.19 -0.23
CA CYS A 181 -18.58 4.80 -0.52
C CYS A 181 -18.86 3.47 0.17
N VAL A 182 -19.59 3.52 1.27
CA VAL A 182 -19.99 2.35 2.05
C VAL A 182 -21.40 1.94 1.65
N ILE A 183 -21.57 0.68 1.32
CA ILE A 183 -22.87 0.06 1.06
C ILE A 183 -23.22 -0.85 2.23
N ASP A 184 -24.18 -0.42 3.02
CA ASP A 184 -24.63 -1.13 4.21
C ASP A 184 -25.82 -2.06 3.87
N ASN A 185 -25.51 -3.32 3.66
CA ASN A 185 -26.49 -4.37 3.35
C ASN A 185 -27.40 -4.74 4.55
N ALA A 186 -27.07 -4.27 5.76
CA ALA A 186 -27.88 -4.48 6.97
C ALA A 186 -28.77 -3.27 7.29
N SER A 187 -28.49 -2.12 6.66
CA SER A 187 -29.14 -0.83 6.98
C SER A 187 -29.04 -0.47 8.47
N SER A 188 -27.93 -0.81 9.11
CA SER A 188 -27.68 -0.66 10.54
C SER A 188 -26.93 0.63 10.89
N LEU A 189 -26.26 1.25 9.92
CA LEU A 189 -25.53 2.50 10.08
C LEU A 189 -26.40 3.70 9.69
N PRO A 190 -26.18 4.89 10.25
CA PRO A 190 -26.84 6.10 9.77
C PRO A 190 -26.38 6.43 8.35
N GLU A 191 -27.33 6.78 7.46
CA GLU A 191 -26.98 7.27 6.13
C GLU A 191 -26.16 8.55 6.21
N GLN A 192 -25.15 8.65 5.34
CA GLN A 192 -24.28 9.82 5.22
C GLN A 192 -24.08 10.17 3.74
N LYS A 193 -24.11 11.46 3.41
CA LYS A 193 -24.01 11.94 2.01
C LYS A 193 -23.04 13.12 1.91
N GLU A 194 -21.82 12.92 2.41
CA GLU A 194 -20.74 13.89 2.22
C GLU A 194 -19.84 13.41 1.08
N LYS A 195 -19.25 14.34 0.32
CA LYS A 195 -18.38 13.97 -0.81
C LYS A 195 -17.26 13.00 -0.41
N SER A 196 -16.70 13.17 0.77
CA SER A 196 -15.57 12.38 1.27
C SER A 196 -15.99 11.02 1.87
N LEU A 197 -17.24 10.91 2.34
CA LEU A 197 -17.81 9.68 2.89
C LEU A 197 -19.30 9.63 2.59
N VAL A 198 -19.69 8.58 1.89
CA VAL A 198 -21.08 8.24 1.63
C VAL A 198 -21.39 6.90 2.28
N ILE A 199 -22.50 6.81 3.02
CA ILE A 199 -23.04 5.55 3.55
C ILE A 199 -24.46 5.40 3.00
N CYS A 200 -24.67 4.37 2.19
CA CYS A 200 -25.94 4.07 1.55
C CYS A 200 -26.52 2.77 2.08
N HIS A 201 -27.76 2.80 2.53
CA HIS A 201 -28.51 1.59 2.86
C HIS A 201 -28.78 0.73 1.63
N ASN A 202 -28.76 -0.56 1.80
CA ASN A 202 -29.09 -1.54 0.78
C ASN A 202 -29.86 -2.70 1.40
N SER A 203 -30.78 -3.30 0.65
CA SER A 203 -31.23 -4.65 0.97
C SER A 203 -30.09 -5.61 0.76
N ASN A 204 -29.95 -6.62 1.62
CA ASN A 204 -28.85 -7.56 1.50
C ASN A 204 -28.91 -8.27 0.14
N THR A 205 -28.04 -7.83 -0.78
CA THR A 205 -27.86 -8.40 -2.12
C THR A 205 -26.52 -9.16 -2.25
N GLY A 206 -25.92 -9.51 -1.11
CA GLY A 206 -24.61 -10.15 -1.05
C GLY A 206 -23.46 -9.21 -1.37
N GLY A 207 -22.25 -9.75 -1.48
CA GLY A 207 -21.03 -9.01 -1.84
C GLY A 207 -21.15 -8.39 -3.23
N SER A 208 -21.43 -9.20 -4.25
CA SER A 208 -21.57 -8.75 -5.63
C SER A 208 -22.57 -7.60 -5.78
N GLY A 209 -23.75 -7.72 -5.20
CA GLY A 209 -24.77 -6.67 -5.27
C GLY A 209 -24.40 -5.40 -4.52
N GLY A 210 -23.74 -5.51 -3.36
CA GLY A 210 -23.25 -4.38 -2.59
C GLY A 210 -22.15 -3.61 -3.32
N PHE A 211 -21.15 -4.30 -3.82
CA PHE A 211 -20.09 -3.67 -4.63
C PHE A 211 -20.64 -3.07 -5.92
N SER A 212 -21.54 -3.78 -6.62
CA SER A 212 -22.20 -3.24 -7.83
C SER A 212 -22.95 -1.95 -7.56
N LYS A 213 -23.68 -1.86 -6.43
CA LYS A 213 -24.37 -0.63 -6.03
C LYS A 213 -23.40 0.51 -5.75
N GLY A 214 -22.30 0.25 -5.08
CA GLY A 214 -21.26 1.26 -4.83
C GLY A 214 -20.61 1.76 -6.11
N MET A 215 -20.27 0.85 -7.03
CA MET A 215 -19.74 1.22 -8.35
C MET A 215 -20.76 2.04 -9.16
N GLU A 216 -22.05 1.68 -9.12
CA GLU A 216 -23.10 2.44 -9.78
C GLU A 216 -23.26 3.83 -9.16
N TYR A 217 -23.19 3.94 -7.83
CA TYR A 217 -23.18 5.23 -7.15
C TYR A 217 -22.05 6.13 -7.67
N ILE A 218 -20.83 5.61 -7.74
CA ILE A 218 -19.66 6.35 -8.28
C ILE A 218 -19.88 6.75 -9.74
N ARG A 219 -20.43 5.87 -10.59
CA ARG A 219 -20.73 6.17 -12.00
C ARG A 219 -21.69 7.36 -12.16
N GLN A 220 -22.67 7.46 -11.27
CA GLN A 220 -23.69 8.51 -11.31
C GLN A 220 -23.18 9.85 -10.80
N HIS A 221 -22.17 9.87 -9.91
CA HIS A 221 -21.62 11.08 -9.28
C HIS A 221 -20.30 11.50 -9.95
N LYS A 222 -20.38 11.84 -11.25
CA LYS A 222 -19.20 12.25 -12.04
C LYS A 222 -18.52 13.52 -11.50
N GLU A 223 -19.24 14.34 -10.76
CA GLU A 223 -18.74 15.56 -10.11
C GLU A 223 -17.66 15.27 -9.06
N TYR A 224 -17.52 14.03 -8.58
CA TYR A 224 -16.44 13.65 -7.67
C TYR A 224 -15.09 13.49 -8.38
N GLY A 225 -15.09 13.39 -9.72
CA GLY A 225 -13.88 13.28 -10.51
C GLY A 225 -13.10 11.98 -10.27
N ILE A 226 -13.79 10.90 -9.88
CA ILE A 226 -13.16 9.59 -9.61
C ILE A 226 -12.52 9.05 -10.90
N THR A 227 -11.24 8.71 -10.81
CA THR A 227 -10.44 8.15 -11.91
C THR A 227 -10.21 6.65 -11.77
N ASN A 228 -10.26 6.16 -10.53
CA ASN A 228 -10.06 4.75 -10.20
C ASN A 228 -11.02 4.35 -9.08
N VAL A 229 -11.49 3.12 -9.12
CA VAL A 229 -12.38 2.54 -8.10
C VAL A 229 -11.62 1.43 -7.36
N LEU A 230 -11.46 1.60 -6.07
CA LEU A 230 -10.90 0.59 -5.17
C LEU A 230 -12.06 -0.19 -4.55
N LEU A 231 -12.12 -1.49 -4.77
CA LEU A 231 -12.97 -2.40 -4.03
C LEU A 231 -12.18 -2.93 -2.82
N MET A 232 -12.80 -2.88 -1.65
CA MET A 232 -12.15 -3.29 -0.41
C MET A 232 -13.17 -3.93 0.55
N ASP A 233 -12.81 -5.06 1.16
CA ASP A 233 -13.63 -5.68 2.19
C ASP A 233 -13.68 -4.83 3.47
N ASP A 234 -14.74 -4.98 4.24
CA ASP A 234 -14.99 -4.23 5.47
C ASP A 234 -14.17 -4.71 6.67
N ASP A 235 -13.64 -5.94 6.61
CA ASP A 235 -12.90 -6.61 7.69
C ASP A 235 -11.39 -6.76 7.44
N VAL A 236 -10.84 -6.16 6.39
CA VAL A 236 -9.40 -6.16 6.16
C VAL A 236 -8.67 -5.25 7.15
N ASP A 237 -7.52 -5.70 7.66
CA ASP A 237 -6.56 -4.85 8.34
C ASP A 237 -5.48 -4.39 7.36
N PHE A 238 -5.18 -3.10 7.32
CA PHE A 238 -4.27 -2.51 6.35
C PHE A 238 -3.42 -1.40 6.94
N TYR A 239 -2.30 -1.13 6.31
CA TYR A 239 -1.50 0.08 6.56
C TYR A 239 -1.85 1.14 5.52
N MET A 240 -2.01 2.39 5.94
CA MET A 240 -2.28 3.52 5.03
C MET A 240 -1.21 3.69 3.95
N GLU A 241 -0.03 3.15 4.19
CA GLU A 241 1.05 3.10 3.21
C GLU A 241 0.63 2.40 1.90
N SER A 242 -0.25 1.39 1.95
CA SER A 242 -0.79 0.74 0.74
C SER A 242 -1.55 1.72 -0.15
N PHE A 243 -2.33 2.62 0.45
CA PHE A 243 -3.05 3.67 -0.28
C PHE A 243 -2.11 4.73 -0.87
N TYR A 244 -1.06 5.14 -0.13
CA TYR A 244 -0.09 6.10 -0.63
C TYR A 244 0.72 5.55 -1.81
N ARG A 245 1.20 4.31 -1.73
CA ARG A 245 1.90 3.64 -2.82
C ARG A 245 1.01 3.45 -4.04
N MET A 246 -0.24 3.01 -3.85
CA MET A 246 -1.23 2.88 -4.91
C MET A 246 -1.46 4.24 -5.60
N TYR A 247 -1.71 5.31 -4.83
CA TYR A 247 -1.89 6.65 -5.36
C TYR A 247 -0.67 7.12 -6.18
N ALA A 248 0.53 6.96 -5.65
CA ALA A 248 1.77 7.33 -6.34
C ALA A 248 1.95 6.54 -7.65
N LEU A 249 1.68 5.23 -7.65
CA LEU A 249 1.76 4.39 -8.83
C LEU A 249 0.73 4.82 -9.89
N LEU A 250 -0.51 5.08 -9.50
CA LEU A 250 -1.56 5.58 -10.39
C LEU A 250 -1.18 6.92 -11.03
N ALA A 251 -0.58 7.84 -10.26
CA ALA A 251 -0.18 9.16 -10.72
C ALA A 251 1.02 9.13 -11.69
N LEU A 252 1.94 8.19 -11.50
CA LEU A 252 3.21 8.11 -12.23
C LEU A 252 3.23 7.09 -13.36
N ARG A 253 2.28 6.14 -13.41
CA ARG A 253 2.30 5.03 -14.39
C ARG A 253 2.28 5.53 -15.83
N LYS A 254 2.88 4.75 -16.73
CA LYS A 254 2.87 4.99 -18.18
C LYS A 254 1.45 4.88 -18.76
N ASN A 255 1.25 5.45 -19.95
CA ASN A 255 -0.06 5.40 -20.61
C ASN A 255 -0.48 3.97 -20.96
N GLU A 256 0.43 3.15 -21.44
CA GLU A 256 0.18 1.73 -21.76
C GLU A 256 -0.16 0.86 -20.54
N MET A 257 0.11 1.37 -19.32
CA MET A 257 -0.21 0.69 -18.06
C MET A 257 -1.51 1.18 -17.40
N GLN A 258 -2.25 2.09 -18.04
CA GLN A 258 -3.46 2.70 -17.44
C GLN A 258 -4.57 1.69 -17.16
N ASN A 259 -4.69 0.67 -17.99
CA ASN A 259 -5.75 -0.35 -17.89
C ASN A 259 -5.38 -1.51 -16.94
N ARG A 260 -4.24 -1.43 -16.26
CA ARG A 260 -3.86 -2.46 -15.29
C ARG A 260 -4.56 -2.23 -13.94
N VAL A 261 -5.10 -3.30 -13.37
CA VAL A 261 -5.61 -3.34 -12.01
C VAL A 261 -4.44 -3.33 -11.03
N ILE A 262 -4.58 -2.60 -9.92
CA ILE A 262 -3.62 -2.62 -8.82
C ILE A 262 -4.27 -3.36 -7.66
N ALA A 263 -3.64 -4.43 -7.20
CA ALA A 263 -4.17 -5.28 -6.16
C ALA A 263 -3.22 -5.38 -4.95
N GLY A 264 -3.81 -5.51 -3.77
CA GLY A 264 -3.11 -5.81 -2.53
C GLY A 264 -2.98 -7.32 -2.31
N ARG A 265 -1.83 -7.75 -1.77
CA ARG A 265 -1.65 -9.13 -1.33
C ARG A 265 -2.42 -9.38 -0.04
N MET A 266 -2.95 -10.60 0.11
CA MET A 266 -3.65 -10.99 1.32
C MET A 266 -2.69 -11.70 2.29
N PHE A 267 -2.69 -11.26 3.54
CA PHE A 267 -1.98 -11.87 4.66
C PHE A 267 -2.98 -12.47 5.65
N ARG A 268 -2.52 -13.46 6.41
CA ARG A 268 -3.34 -14.06 7.46
C ARG A 268 -3.52 -13.09 8.63
N ALA A 269 -4.73 -13.00 9.16
CA ALA A 269 -5.02 -12.15 10.33
C ALA A 269 -4.39 -12.68 11.63
N ASP A 270 -4.27 -14.01 11.76
CA ASP A 270 -3.70 -14.68 12.94
C ASP A 270 -2.17 -14.79 12.92
N LYS A 271 -1.56 -14.65 11.74
CA LYS A 271 -0.10 -14.65 11.51
C LYS A 271 0.23 -13.65 10.40
N LYS A 272 0.26 -12.38 10.75
CA LYS A 272 0.39 -11.26 9.80
C LYS A 272 1.69 -11.26 8.98
N TYR A 273 2.63 -12.14 9.26
CA TYR A 273 3.83 -12.36 8.46
C TYR A 273 3.68 -13.46 7.39
N ILE A 274 2.57 -14.20 7.41
CA ILE A 274 2.27 -15.22 6.39
C ILE A 274 1.37 -14.61 5.32
N GLN A 275 1.90 -14.49 4.10
CA GLN A 275 1.09 -14.19 2.92
C GLN A 275 0.16 -15.38 2.65
N TYR A 276 -1.16 -15.15 2.67
CA TYR A 276 -2.12 -16.17 2.27
C TYR A 276 -2.09 -16.37 0.76
N THR A 277 -2.19 -15.29 0.01
CA THR A 277 -2.07 -15.33 -1.45
C THR A 277 -1.55 -13.99 -2.00
N LYS A 278 -0.82 -14.04 -3.11
CA LYS A 278 -0.43 -12.87 -3.90
C LYS A 278 -1.56 -12.48 -4.87
N THR A 279 -1.99 -13.43 -5.68
CA THR A 279 -3.05 -13.36 -6.68
C THR A 279 -3.67 -14.75 -6.80
N GLU A 280 -4.68 -14.88 -7.64
CA GLU A 280 -5.39 -16.14 -7.85
C GLU A 280 -5.50 -16.45 -9.34
N ILE A 281 -5.67 -17.73 -9.67
CA ILE A 281 -5.88 -18.23 -11.02
C ILE A 281 -7.12 -19.13 -11.01
N TRP A 282 -8.06 -18.88 -11.90
CA TRP A 282 -9.19 -19.76 -12.13
C TRP A 282 -8.84 -20.82 -13.18
N ASN A 283 -8.77 -22.08 -12.78
CA ASN A 283 -8.43 -23.20 -13.68
C ASN A 283 -9.66 -23.94 -14.23
N ARG A 284 -10.83 -23.31 -14.18
CA ARG A 284 -12.16 -23.85 -14.57
C ARG A 284 -12.80 -24.82 -13.58
N SER A 285 -12.14 -25.22 -12.52
CA SER A 285 -12.68 -26.12 -11.49
C SER A 285 -12.43 -25.65 -10.08
N GLU A 286 -11.35 -24.94 -9.85
CA GLU A 286 -10.92 -24.47 -8.53
C GLU A 286 -10.11 -23.18 -8.63
N ILE A 287 -10.02 -22.47 -7.53
CA ILE A 287 -9.17 -21.27 -7.38
C ILE A 287 -7.79 -21.74 -6.91
N LEU A 288 -6.76 -21.39 -7.68
CA LEU A 288 -5.36 -21.64 -7.33
C LEU A 288 -4.72 -20.38 -6.79
N HIS A 289 -4.26 -20.43 -5.56
CA HIS A 289 -3.56 -19.32 -4.92
C HIS A 289 -2.10 -19.26 -5.36
N THR A 290 -1.63 -18.11 -5.84
CA THR A 290 -0.21 -17.89 -6.16
C THR A 290 0.54 -17.34 -4.96
N GLY A 291 1.80 -17.75 -4.76
CA GLY A 291 2.57 -17.35 -3.58
C GLY A 291 1.92 -17.76 -2.26
N TRP A 292 1.25 -18.91 -2.25
CA TRP A 292 0.44 -19.38 -1.14
C TRP A 292 1.25 -19.70 0.10
N MET A 293 0.78 -19.23 1.25
CA MET A 293 1.32 -19.53 2.59
C MET A 293 2.83 -19.25 2.75
N GLN A 294 3.32 -18.20 2.08
CA GLN A 294 4.72 -17.79 2.18
C GLN A 294 5.00 -16.98 3.43
N ASP A 295 6.10 -17.30 4.12
CA ASP A 295 6.61 -16.47 5.23
C ASP A 295 7.39 -15.28 4.68
N MET A 296 6.76 -14.11 4.72
CA MET A 296 7.28 -12.88 4.12
C MET A 296 8.36 -12.19 4.95
N ARG A 297 8.75 -12.77 6.09
CA ARG A 297 9.95 -12.34 6.83
C ARG A 297 11.24 -12.77 6.13
N LYS A 298 11.17 -13.75 5.23
CA LYS A 298 12.32 -14.27 4.49
C LYS A 298 12.64 -13.41 3.27
N VAL A 299 13.92 -13.13 3.06
CA VAL A 299 14.39 -12.32 1.92
C VAL A 299 14.02 -12.97 0.58
N GLU A 300 14.02 -14.30 0.50
CA GLU A 300 13.68 -15.06 -0.69
C GLU A 300 12.22 -14.90 -1.11
N CYS A 301 11.35 -14.52 -0.18
CA CYS A 301 9.94 -14.26 -0.43
C CYS A 301 9.65 -12.79 -0.77
N LEU A 302 10.68 -11.93 -0.85
CA LEU A 302 10.51 -10.55 -1.28
C LEU A 302 10.04 -10.52 -2.75
N PRO A 303 9.16 -9.58 -3.07
CA PRO A 303 8.31 -9.69 -4.24
C PRO A 303 9.02 -9.44 -5.55
N TRP A 304 9.28 -10.47 -6.29
CA TRP A 304 9.37 -10.37 -7.72
C TRP A 304 7.96 -10.53 -8.30
N MET A 305 7.47 -9.51 -8.97
CA MET A 305 6.17 -9.60 -9.63
C MET A 305 6.33 -10.24 -11.01
N ASN A 306 6.56 -11.54 -11.04
CA ASN A 306 6.23 -12.29 -12.24
C ASN A 306 4.73 -12.56 -12.23
N LEU A 307 3.94 -11.69 -12.87
CA LEU A 307 2.53 -11.97 -13.13
C LEU A 307 2.46 -13.04 -14.22
N GLN A 308 1.60 -14.03 -14.01
CA GLN A 308 1.28 -15.04 -15.01
C GLN A 308 0.01 -14.62 -15.75
N GLU A 309 -0.15 -15.09 -16.96
CA GLU A 309 -1.40 -14.89 -17.71
C GLU A 309 -2.57 -15.56 -16.97
N GLY A 310 -3.70 -14.85 -16.87
CA GLY A 310 -4.90 -15.32 -16.18
C GLY A 310 -4.90 -15.12 -14.67
N GLU A 311 -3.89 -14.44 -14.09
CA GLU A 311 -3.96 -14.03 -12.68
C GLU A 311 -4.99 -12.92 -12.48
N TYR A 312 -5.82 -13.04 -11.43
CA TYR A 312 -6.75 -12.03 -10.97
C TYR A 312 -6.54 -11.76 -9.46
N SER A 313 -7.23 -10.80 -8.91
CA SER A 313 -7.20 -10.50 -7.48
C SER A 313 -8.61 -10.45 -6.92
N GLY A 314 -8.82 -11.05 -5.77
CA GLY A 314 -10.06 -10.86 -5.02
C GLY A 314 -10.26 -9.41 -4.59
N TRP A 315 -11.51 -9.05 -4.26
CA TRP A 315 -11.91 -7.68 -3.97
C TRP A 315 -11.56 -7.21 -2.55
N TRP A 316 -10.73 -7.94 -1.82
CA TRP A 316 -10.24 -7.48 -0.53
C TRP A 316 -9.44 -6.17 -0.61
N PHE A 317 -8.77 -5.90 -1.75
CA PHE A 317 -8.10 -4.63 -2.08
C PHE A 317 -7.74 -4.64 -3.56
N ALA A 318 -8.67 -4.29 -4.44
CA ALA A 318 -8.49 -4.29 -5.89
C ALA A 318 -8.93 -2.95 -6.51
N CYS A 319 -7.99 -2.25 -7.14
CA CYS A 319 -8.20 -0.92 -7.71
C CYS A 319 -8.29 -0.98 -9.24
N PHE A 320 -9.47 -0.70 -9.76
CA PHE A 320 -9.81 -0.74 -11.17
C PHE A 320 -9.76 0.66 -11.81
N PRO A 321 -9.37 0.80 -13.08
CA PRO A 321 -9.56 2.03 -13.84
C PRO A 321 -11.06 2.37 -13.95
N MET A 322 -11.41 3.65 -13.86
CA MET A 322 -12.83 4.07 -13.99
C MET A 322 -13.41 3.72 -15.37
N GLU A 323 -12.58 3.72 -16.41
CA GLU A 323 -13.01 3.32 -17.75
C GLU A 323 -13.51 1.88 -17.80
N PHE A 324 -12.84 0.95 -17.09
CA PHE A 324 -13.28 -0.43 -16.96
C PHE A 324 -14.60 -0.51 -16.21
N VAL A 325 -14.67 0.13 -15.03
CA VAL A 325 -15.90 0.17 -14.21
C VAL A 325 -17.11 0.77 -14.95
N GLN A 326 -16.90 1.69 -15.89
CA GLN A 326 -17.97 2.25 -16.73
C GLN A 326 -18.51 1.25 -17.77
N LYS A 327 -17.68 0.37 -18.29
CA LYS A 327 -18.03 -0.59 -19.35
C LYS A 327 -18.56 -1.90 -18.79
N GLU A 328 -17.92 -2.40 -17.76
CA GLU A 328 -18.21 -3.71 -17.19
C GLU A 328 -19.07 -3.59 -15.92
N LYS A 329 -19.91 -4.58 -15.69
CA LYS A 329 -20.71 -4.72 -14.47
C LYS A 329 -20.56 -6.13 -13.95
N PRO A 330 -20.36 -6.31 -12.62
CA PRO A 330 -20.32 -7.65 -12.05
C PRO A 330 -21.62 -8.42 -12.31
N LEU A 331 -21.52 -9.71 -12.51
CA LEU A 331 -22.67 -10.59 -12.57
C LEU A 331 -23.35 -10.68 -11.19
N PRO A 332 -24.66 -10.93 -11.14
CA PRO A 332 -25.45 -10.91 -9.90
C PRO A 332 -25.25 -12.18 -9.06
N PHE A 333 -24.03 -12.58 -8.79
CA PHE A 333 -23.73 -13.61 -7.80
C PHE A 333 -24.01 -13.06 -6.40
N PHE A 334 -24.65 -13.85 -5.57
CA PHE A 334 -24.96 -13.40 -4.21
C PHE A 334 -23.72 -13.50 -3.30
N LEU A 335 -23.08 -14.66 -3.30
CA LEU A 335 -21.86 -14.97 -2.54
C LEU A 335 -20.94 -15.81 -3.40
N HIS A 336 -19.63 -15.55 -3.29
CA HIS A 336 -18.54 -16.24 -3.97
C HIS A 336 -18.48 -16.05 -5.50
N CYS A 337 -17.28 -16.07 -6.00
CA CYS A 337 -16.91 -16.00 -7.43
C CYS A 337 -17.30 -14.69 -8.15
N ASP A 338 -17.70 -13.66 -7.46
CA ASP A 338 -17.97 -12.34 -8.01
C ASP A 338 -16.69 -11.63 -8.47
N ASP A 339 -15.59 -11.90 -7.80
CA ASP A 339 -14.24 -11.44 -8.13
C ASP A 339 -13.55 -12.25 -9.24
N VAL A 340 -13.96 -13.50 -9.43
CA VAL A 340 -13.44 -14.37 -10.49
C VAL A 340 -14.00 -13.95 -11.86
N GLU A 341 -15.23 -13.51 -11.91
CA GLU A 341 -15.95 -13.14 -13.13
C GLU A 341 -15.60 -11.74 -13.62
N TYR A 342 -15.44 -10.80 -12.69
CA TYR A 342 -15.24 -9.38 -12.99
C TYR A 342 -13.78 -9.07 -13.35
#